data_087fda273abe10b3222bf51f90e232c5
#
_entry.id   087fda273abe10b3222bf51f90e232c5
#
_cell.length_a   1.000
_cell.length_b   1.000
_cell.length_c   1.000
_cell.angle_alpha   90.00
_cell.angle_beta   90.00
_cell.angle_gamma   90.00
#
_symmetry.space_group_name_H-M   'P 1'
#
loop_
_entity.id
_entity.type
_entity.pdbx_description
1 polymer ?
#
loop_
_entity_poly.entity_id
_entity_poly.type
_entity_poly.pdbx_seq_one_letter_code
_entity_poly.pdbx_strand_id
1 'polypeptide(L)'
;MHILFSEHESFYRDLGLIDKPGLVYTFGGCRFYKKKSIFFDKFDSFVCAFYTMPHNVLLTLKFKELNKATILCTDGVFDFSNAITNPMVSKYGVTMYHPIIQSHFLCVGNTEKSYFSNQVSSFNYLPKRVLSKSDMLILPNTKKILITTANTSYFNDLEFESLSNLMLDTIKVLIKKDVLFAVRVFDQRLLAFLELNLQIEFENDIKFDFEKTLEAYSGVVTTPSSIAITAMYHKRAVGLLVYRDKPMLLQSGWLIPSSAVFEQNLESFLALEPQRLSIQMDILRTYLAKEGITELLEELSNSKSISRAEECEQLHINQNMFNMLNSSFNFNCEWSVRQLYLKVKQNKFIKKLRLRIQ
;
A
#
# COMPACT_ATOMS: atom_id res chain seq x y z
N MET A 1 1.05 12.30 -26.61
CA MET A 1 2.01 11.81 -25.61
C MET A 1 1.81 10.31 -25.45
N HIS A 2 2.89 9.51 -25.43
CA HIS A 2 2.85 8.06 -25.36
C HIS A 2 3.58 7.56 -24.10
N ILE A 3 2.87 6.97 -23.15
CA ILE A 3 3.38 6.54 -21.86
C ILE A 3 3.52 5.01 -21.82
N LEU A 4 4.69 4.52 -21.42
CA LEU A 4 4.95 3.10 -21.20
C LEU A 4 4.75 2.74 -19.72
N PHE A 5 3.80 1.89 -19.42
CA PHE A 5 3.53 1.36 -18.09
C PHE A 5 4.14 -0.04 -17.92
N SER A 6 4.85 -0.26 -16.82
CA SER A 6 5.50 -1.55 -16.55
C SER A 6 4.49 -2.66 -16.29
N GLU A 7 3.49 -2.41 -15.48
CA GLU A 7 2.51 -3.37 -15.01
C GLU A 7 1.30 -3.48 -15.96
N HIS A 8 0.33 -4.31 -15.60
CA HIS A 8 -0.91 -4.50 -16.37
C HIS A 8 -1.86 -3.31 -16.26
N GLU A 9 -2.69 -3.10 -17.26
CA GLU A 9 -3.67 -2.02 -17.33
C GLU A 9 -4.59 -1.98 -16.09
N SER A 10 -5.14 -3.13 -15.66
CA SER A 10 -6.03 -3.21 -14.51
C SER A 10 -5.42 -2.60 -13.25
N PHE A 11 -4.12 -2.77 -13.03
CA PHE A 11 -3.43 -2.19 -11.89
C PHE A 11 -3.53 -0.65 -11.88
N TYR A 12 -3.25 -0.01 -13.00
CA TYR A 12 -3.29 1.46 -13.10
C TYR A 12 -4.73 2.01 -13.12
N ARG A 13 -5.69 1.25 -13.68
CA ARG A 13 -7.12 1.59 -13.58
C ARG A 13 -7.60 1.58 -12.13
N ASP A 14 -7.13 0.64 -11.33
CA ASP A 14 -7.41 0.58 -9.88
C ASP A 14 -6.77 1.76 -9.12
N LEU A 15 -5.68 2.33 -9.63
CA LEU A 15 -5.10 3.57 -9.09
C LEU A 15 -5.88 4.83 -9.51
N GLY A 16 -6.77 4.73 -10.51
CA GLY A 16 -7.59 5.84 -10.99
C GLY A 16 -7.18 6.38 -12.36
N LEU A 17 -6.32 5.66 -13.12
CA LEU A 17 -5.97 6.05 -14.48
C LEU A 17 -7.21 6.01 -15.37
N ILE A 18 -7.49 7.12 -16.07
CA ILE A 18 -8.56 7.25 -17.05
C ILE A 18 -8.01 7.52 -18.44
N ASP A 19 -8.80 7.21 -19.48
CA ASP A 19 -8.46 7.61 -20.84
C ASP A 19 -8.65 9.12 -21.01
N LYS A 20 -7.66 9.76 -21.66
CA LYS A 20 -7.69 11.20 -21.92
C LYS A 20 -7.24 11.46 -23.35
N PRO A 21 -7.94 12.31 -24.13
CA PRO A 21 -7.52 12.69 -25.47
C PRO A 21 -6.08 13.21 -25.48
N GLY A 22 -5.27 12.75 -26.43
CA GLY A 22 -3.86 13.11 -26.54
C GLY A 22 -2.90 12.23 -25.73
N LEU A 23 -3.39 11.34 -24.87
CA LEU A 23 -2.58 10.36 -24.14
C LEU A 23 -2.76 8.97 -24.76
N VAL A 24 -1.65 8.31 -25.05
CA VAL A 24 -1.60 6.93 -25.56
C VAL A 24 -0.88 6.08 -24.49
N TYR A 25 -1.47 4.97 -24.11
CA TYR A 25 -0.94 4.09 -23.09
C TYR A 25 -0.48 2.75 -23.66
N THR A 26 0.69 2.28 -23.24
CA THR A 26 1.15 0.91 -23.50
C THR A 26 1.44 0.23 -22.16
N PHE A 27 0.73 -0.86 -21.87
CA PHE A 27 0.85 -1.61 -20.62
C PHE A 27 1.71 -2.87 -20.78
N GLY A 28 2.15 -3.43 -19.65
CA GLY A 28 3.00 -4.63 -19.61
C GLY A 28 4.39 -4.38 -20.17
N GLY A 29 4.90 -3.16 -19.97
CA GLY A 29 6.20 -2.71 -20.45
C GLY A 29 7.37 -3.52 -19.92
N CYS A 30 7.22 -4.16 -18.77
CA CYS A 30 8.23 -5.04 -18.18
C CYS A 30 8.76 -6.09 -19.18
N ARG A 31 7.95 -6.59 -20.09
CA ARG A 31 8.36 -7.54 -21.15
C ARG A 31 9.33 -6.98 -22.17
N PHE A 32 9.48 -5.64 -22.26
CA PHE A 32 10.33 -4.96 -23.22
C PHE A 32 11.75 -4.68 -22.71
N TYR A 33 12.06 -5.02 -21.47
CA TYR A 33 13.34 -4.66 -20.84
C TYR A 33 14.60 -5.09 -21.64
N LYS A 34 14.48 -6.15 -22.48
CA LYS A 34 15.57 -6.61 -23.40
C LYS A 34 15.64 -5.85 -24.73
N LYS A 35 14.66 -4.99 -25.04
CA LYS A 35 14.67 -4.21 -26.30
C LYS A 35 15.80 -3.18 -26.29
N LYS A 36 16.34 -2.88 -27.49
CA LYS A 36 17.34 -1.82 -27.67
C LYS A 36 16.73 -0.45 -27.41
N SER A 37 17.55 0.55 -27.08
CA SER A 37 17.12 1.91 -26.73
C SER A 37 16.23 2.54 -27.79
N ILE A 38 16.54 2.35 -29.08
CA ILE A 38 15.73 2.85 -30.23
C ILE A 38 14.25 2.41 -30.18
N PHE A 39 13.94 1.27 -29.58
CA PHE A 39 12.56 0.82 -29.40
C PHE A 39 11.76 1.78 -28.51
N PHE A 40 12.45 2.45 -27.57
CA PHE A 40 11.83 3.32 -26.58
C PHE A 40 11.69 4.77 -27.04
N ASP A 41 12.21 5.13 -28.22
CA ASP A 41 12.13 6.49 -28.76
C ASP A 41 10.70 6.98 -28.96
N LYS A 42 9.79 6.06 -29.28
CA LYS A 42 8.36 6.34 -29.45
C LYS A 42 7.59 6.66 -28.18
N PHE A 43 8.16 6.41 -27.00
CA PHE A 43 7.54 6.71 -25.72
C PHE A 43 8.10 8.01 -25.15
N ASP A 44 7.27 8.79 -24.48
CA ASP A 44 7.67 10.04 -23.84
C ASP A 44 8.11 9.80 -22.39
N SER A 45 7.51 8.82 -21.69
CA SER A 45 7.83 8.50 -20.31
C SER A 45 7.66 7.02 -19.99
N PHE A 46 8.22 6.61 -18.85
CA PHE A 46 8.10 5.29 -18.26
C PHE A 46 7.53 5.38 -16.84
N VAL A 47 6.52 4.56 -16.55
CA VAL A 47 5.85 4.48 -15.25
C VAL A 47 5.95 3.07 -14.70
N CYS A 48 6.32 2.93 -13.42
CA CYS A 48 6.33 1.65 -12.70
C CYS A 48 5.87 1.83 -11.26
N ALA A 49 5.41 0.73 -10.64
CA ALA A 49 5.01 0.70 -9.25
C ALA A 49 5.89 -0.21 -8.39
N PHE A 50 6.44 -1.28 -8.96
CA PHE A 50 7.25 -2.24 -8.20
C PHE A 50 8.74 -1.90 -8.32
N TYR A 51 9.19 -1.06 -7.40
CA TYR A 51 10.55 -0.55 -7.32
C TYR A 51 11.64 -1.64 -7.40
N THR A 52 11.45 -2.75 -6.69
CA THR A 52 12.47 -3.79 -6.51
C THR A 52 12.60 -4.77 -7.68
N MET A 53 11.77 -4.65 -8.71
CA MET A 53 11.84 -5.57 -9.84
C MET A 53 12.96 -5.17 -10.81
N PRO A 54 13.94 -6.08 -11.10
CA PRO A 54 15.10 -5.78 -11.95
C PRO A 54 14.75 -5.19 -13.31
N HIS A 55 13.66 -5.65 -13.94
CA HIS A 55 13.22 -5.10 -15.23
C HIS A 55 12.77 -3.63 -15.12
N ASN A 56 12.18 -3.20 -14.00
CA ASN A 56 11.81 -1.81 -13.77
C ASN A 56 13.05 -0.93 -13.61
N VAL A 57 14.09 -1.43 -12.93
CA VAL A 57 15.38 -0.76 -12.82
C VAL A 57 16.00 -0.58 -14.21
N LEU A 58 16.08 -1.65 -15.01
CA LEU A 58 16.66 -1.61 -16.35
C LEU A 58 15.90 -0.65 -17.29
N LEU A 59 14.57 -0.66 -17.24
CA LEU A 59 13.76 0.26 -18.02
C LEU A 59 13.93 1.71 -17.56
N THR A 60 13.96 1.95 -16.24
CA THR A 60 14.25 3.28 -15.70
C THR A 60 15.56 3.83 -16.25
N LEU A 61 16.64 3.02 -16.23
CA LEU A 61 17.95 3.42 -16.75
C LEU A 61 17.90 3.74 -18.25
N LYS A 62 17.22 2.91 -19.07
CA LYS A 62 17.08 3.16 -20.51
C LYS A 62 16.33 4.44 -20.81
N PHE A 63 15.28 4.76 -20.07
CA PHE A 63 14.55 6.01 -20.24
C PHE A 63 15.38 7.22 -19.79
N LYS A 64 16.15 7.09 -18.70
CA LYS A 64 17.09 8.14 -18.25
C LYS A 64 18.20 8.39 -19.28
N GLU A 65 18.77 7.34 -19.88
CA GLU A 65 19.74 7.45 -20.98
C GLU A 65 19.18 8.24 -22.17
N LEU A 66 17.89 8.12 -22.44
CA LEU A 66 17.16 8.85 -23.47
C LEU A 66 16.66 10.25 -23.02
N ASN A 67 17.04 10.72 -21.83
CA ASN A 67 16.55 11.96 -21.22
C ASN A 67 15.02 12.06 -21.10
N LYS A 68 14.35 10.93 -20.89
CA LYS A 68 12.90 10.84 -20.76
C LYS A 68 12.49 10.69 -19.29
N ALA A 69 11.31 11.19 -18.96
CA ALA A 69 10.75 11.11 -17.61
C ALA A 69 10.56 9.65 -17.16
N THR A 70 10.91 9.38 -15.90
CA THR A 70 10.67 8.12 -15.23
C THR A 70 9.90 8.37 -13.95
N ILE A 71 8.79 7.67 -13.76
CA ILE A 71 7.85 7.92 -12.69
C ILE A 71 7.64 6.63 -11.89
N LEU A 72 7.88 6.70 -10.60
CA LEU A 72 7.50 5.66 -9.65
C LEU A 72 6.18 6.04 -8.99
N CYS A 73 5.21 5.14 -8.93
CA CYS A 73 3.97 5.37 -8.19
C CYS A 73 3.77 4.28 -7.13
N THR A 74 3.28 4.66 -5.94
CA THR A 74 2.88 3.72 -4.90
C THR A 74 1.40 3.39 -5.03
N ASP A 75 0.98 2.24 -4.54
CA ASP A 75 -0.41 1.80 -4.57
C ASP A 75 -1.12 1.95 -3.21
N GLY A 76 -0.42 2.49 -2.22
CA GLY A 76 -0.89 2.72 -0.86
C GLY A 76 0.14 3.50 -0.04
N VAL A 77 -0.12 3.64 1.25
CA VAL A 77 0.76 4.35 2.19
C VAL A 77 2.11 3.66 2.33
N PHE A 78 3.16 4.47 2.52
CA PHE A 78 4.50 3.97 2.76
C PHE A 78 4.60 3.32 4.15
N ASP A 79 5.24 2.16 4.21
CA ASP A 79 5.51 1.40 5.42
C ASP A 79 6.99 1.05 5.52
N PHE A 80 7.67 1.57 6.56
CA PHE A 80 9.09 1.29 6.80
C PHE A 80 9.38 -0.19 7.01
N SER A 81 8.48 -0.95 7.65
CA SER A 81 8.66 -2.39 7.82
C SER A 81 8.63 -3.10 6.46
N ASN A 82 7.70 -2.73 5.58
CA ASN A 82 7.68 -3.26 4.22
C ASN A 82 8.97 -2.91 3.46
N ALA A 83 9.48 -1.70 3.63
CA ALA A 83 10.67 -1.25 2.92
C ALA A 83 11.96 -1.97 3.38
N ILE A 84 12.07 -2.33 4.66
CA ILE A 84 13.30 -2.84 5.28
C ILE A 84 13.25 -4.34 5.52
N THR A 85 12.14 -4.86 6.05
CA THR A 85 12.05 -6.25 6.56
C THR A 85 11.29 -7.22 5.66
N ASN A 86 10.61 -6.72 4.61
CA ASN A 86 9.91 -7.61 3.68
C ASN A 86 10.88 -8.61 3.04
N PRO A 87 10.70 -9.93 3.25
CA PRO A 87 11.60 -10.96 2.71
C PRO A 87 11.74 -10.92 1.18
N MET A 88 10.71 -10.47 0.48
CA MET A 88 10.75 -10.33 -0.99
C MET A 88 11.70 -9.22 -1.45
N VAL A 89 12.10 -8.33 -0.56
CA VAL A 89 13.00 -7.21 -0.81
C VAL A 89 14.36 -7.46 -0.16
N SER A 90 14.35 -7.74 1.15
CA SER A 90 15.57 -7.90 1.97
C SER A 90 16.48 -9.03 1.49
N LYS A 91 15.93 -10.12 0.92
CA LYS A 91 16.71 -11.23 0.34
C LYS A 91 17.69 -10.80 -0.76
N TYR A 92 17.46 -9.64 -1.38
CA TYR A 92 18.33 -9.08 -2.42
C TYR A 92 19.30 -8.02 -1.88
N GLY A 93 19.29 -7.76 -0.56
CA GLY A 93 20.10 -6.70 0.04
C GLY A 93 19.64 -5.30 -0.36
N VAL A 94 18.35 -5.14 -0.67
CA VAL A 94 17.74 -3.88 -1.11
C VAL A 94 16.82 -3.34 -0.03
N THR A 95 16.84 -2.04 0.18
CA THR A 95 15.82 -1.32 0.94
C THR A 95 14.88 -0.62 -0.05
N MET A 96 13.59 -0.88 0.05
CA MET A 96 12.62 -0.32 -0.88
C MET A 96 12.51 1.21 -0.71
N TYR A 97 12.52 1.93 -1.83
CA TYR A 97 12.47 3.42 -1.89
C TYR A 97 13.69 4.16 -1.29
N HIS A 98 14.80 3.47 -1.02
CA HIS A 98 16.01 4.08 -0.50
C HIS A 98 17.25 3.57 -1.27
N PRO A 99 17.70 4.33 -2.28
CA PRO A 99 17.11 5.54 -2.85
C PRO A 99 16.10 5.25 -3.96
N ILE A 100 15.27 6.25 -4.30
CA ILE A 100 14.42 6.23 -5.49
C ILE A 100 15.24 6.64 -6.69
N ILE A 101 15.32 5.78 -7.71
CA ILE A 101 16.12 6.02 -8.92
C ILE A 101 15.33 6.69 -10.05
N GLN A 102 14.02 6.77 -9.96
CA GLN A 102 13.16 7.47 -10.90
C GLN A 102 13.28 8.99 -10.72
N SER A 103 12.94 9.76 -11.77
CA SER A 103 12.97 11.23 -11.72
C SER A 103 11.82 11.83 -10.92
N HIS A 104 10.70 11.11 -10.84
CA HIS A 104 9.49 11.56 -10.13
C HIS A 104 8.90 10.43 -9.29
N PHE A 105 8.28 10.80 -8.18
CA PHE A 105 7.64 9.88 -7.25
C PHE A 105 6.22 10.33 -6.91
N LEU A 106 5.24 9.50 -7.26
CA LEU A 106 3.85 9.66 -6.84
C LEU A 106 3.63 8.84 -5.57
N CYS A 107 3.40 9.52 -4.45
CA CYS A 107 3.21 8.92 -3.13
C CYS A 107 1.86 9.29 -2.52
N VAL A 108 1.47 8.61 -1.46
CA VAL A 108 0.17 8.79 -0.80
C VAL A 108 0.34 9.66 0.45
N GLY A 109 -0.02 10.92 0.33
CA GLY A 109 0.00 11.86 1.45
C GLY A 109 1.17 12.84 1.43
N ASN A 110 0.93 14.03 2.00
CA ASN A 110 1.91 15.11 2.05
C ASN A 110 3.08 14.79 2.99
N THR A 111 2.88 13.95 4.00
CA THR A 111 3.95 13.49 4.90
C THR A 111 4.96 12.64 4.15
N GLU A 112 4.50 11.69 3.34
CA GLU A 112 5.38 10.90 2.47
C GLU A 112 6.07 11.78 1.43
N LYS A 113 5.30 12.67 0.77
CA LYS A 113 5.85 13.65 -0.17
C LYS A 113 7.00 14.44 0.46
N SER A 114 6.82 14.96 1.67
CA SER A 114 7.86 15.73 2.37
C SER A 114 9.06 14.86 2.73
N TYR A 115 8.84 13.62 3.18
CA TYR A 115 9.91 12.68 3.52
C TYR A 115 10.82 12.39 2.32
N PHE A 116 10.25 12.17 1.14
CA PHE A 116 11.02 11.83 -0.05
C PHE A 116 11.48 13.05 -0.89
N SER A 117 11.02 14.26 -0.57
CA SER A 117 11.29 15.47 -1.37
C SER A 117 12.76 15.84 -1.50
N ASN A 118 13.60 15.45 -0.55
CA ASN A 118 15.05 15.66 -0.59
C ASN A 118 15.77 14.72 -1.58
N GLN A 119 15.15 13.58 -1.92
CA GLN A 119 15.75 12.56 -2.79
C GLN A 119 15.23 12.66 -4.23
N VAL A 120 13.95 12.99 -4.39
CA VAL A 120 13.26 12.94 -5.68
C VAL A 120 12.13 13.96 -5.72
N SER A 121 11.77 14.43 -6.91
CA SER A 121 10.58 15.27 -7.10
C SER A 121 9.33 14.45 -6.77
N SER A 122 8.73 14.71 -5.60
CA SER A 122 7.62 13.92 -5.04
C SER A 122 6.28 14.66 -5.15
N PHE A 123 5.23 13.92 -5.48
CA PHE A 123 3.88 14.44 -5.69
C PHE A 123 2.87 13.60 -4.92
N ASN A 124 1.94 14.27 -4.23
CA ASN A 124 0.87 13.59 -3.52
C ASN A 124 -0.27 13.25 -4.49
N TYR A 125 -0.69 12.00 -4.49
CA TYR A 125 -1.94 11.56 -5.13
C TYR A 125 -2.66 10.55 -4.23
N LEU A 126 -3.97 10.39 -4.41
CA LEU A 126 -4.73 9.39 -3.68
C LEU A 126 -5.22 8.31 -4.65
N PRO A 127 -4.72 7.07 -4.57
CA PRO A 127 -5.19 5.99 -5.42
C PRO A 127 -6.69 5.73 -5.24
N LYS A 128 -7.42 5.57 -6.34
CA LYS A 128 -8.87 5.28 -6.32
C LYS A 128 -9.20 4.02 -5.52
N ARG A 129 -8.32 3.03 -5.49
CA ARG A 129 -8.48 1.82 -4.67
C ARG A 129 -8.48 2.08 -3.16
N VAL A 130 -7.90 3.20 -2.71
CA VAL A 130 -7.88 3.61 -1.29
C VAL A 130 -9.19 4.27 -0.92
N LEU A 131 -9.75 5.08 -1.83
CA LEU A 131 -11.01 5.75 -1.65
C LEU A 131 -11.79 5.69 -2.97
N SER A 132 -12.72 4.72 -3.07
CA SER A 132 -13.48 4.48 -4.31
C SER A 132 -14.77 5.28 -4.38
N LYS A 133 -15.38 5.57 -3.22
CA LYS A 133 -16.62 6.34 -3.13
C LYS A 133 -16.33 7.79 -2.73
N SER A 134 -16.93 8.73 -3.46
CA SER A 134 -16.90 10.16 -3.12
C SER A 134 -17.88 10.52 -2.03
N ASP A 135 -18.99 9.77 -1.89
CA ASP A 135 -20.04 10.07 -0.93
C ASP A 135 -19.72 9.47 0.43
N MET A 136 -19.86 10.29 1.47
CA MET A 136 -19.66 9.86 2.85
C MET A 136 -20.71 8.85 3.27
N LEU A 137 -20.28 7.72 3.83
CA LEU A 137 -21.18 6.74 4.42
C LEU A 137 -21.80 7.30 5.71
N ILE A 138 -23.09 7.04 5.88
CA ILE A 138 -23.80 7.39 7.12
C ILE A 138 -23.19 6.60 8.28
N LEU A 139 -23.03 7.27 9.43
CA LEU A 139 -22.62 6.59 10.65
C LEU A 139 -23.75 5.68 11.16
N PRO A 140 -23.47 4.40 11.48
CA PRO A 140 -24.49 3.52 12.05
C PRO A 140 -24.86 3.97 13.47
N ASN A 141 -26.10 3.70 13.86
CA ASN A 141 -26.57 3.95 15.23
C ASN A 141 -25.95 3.00 16.27
N THR A 142 -25.50 1.83 15.84
CA THR A 142 -24.85 0.84 16.69
C THR A 142 -23.39 1.16 16.89
N LYS A 143 -22.92 1.12 18.14
CA LYS A 143 -21.51 1.27 18.50
C LYS A 143 -20.77 -0.06 18.31
N LYS A 144 -20.62 -0.50 17.06
CA LYS A 144 -19.89 -1.72 16.70
C LYS A 144 -18.50 -1.37 16.15
N ILE A 145 -17.47 -2.11 16.57
CA ILE A 145 -16.08 -1.90 16.17
C ILE A 145 -15.65 -3.00 15.18
N LEU A 146 -15.01 -2.61 14.10
CA LEU A 146 -14.33 -3.52 13.19
C LEU A 146 -12.85 -3.58 13.54
N ILE A 147 -12.32 -4.78 13.77
CA ILE A 147 -10.89 -5.01 13.97
C ILE A 147 -10.34 -5.66 12.71
N THR A 148 -9.39 -4.99 12.04
CA THR A 148 -8.89 -5.45 10.75
C THR A 148 -7.38 -5.28 10.64
N THR A 149 -6.80 -5.89 9.59
CA THR A 149 -5.37 -5.78 9.30
C THR A 149 -5.14 -5.43 7.82
N ALA A 150 -3.96 -4.93 7.52
CA ALA A 150 -3.46 -4.92 6.14
C ALA A 150 -3.39 -6.36 5.59
N ASN A 151 -3.42 -6.50 4.25
CA ASN A 151 -3.24 -7.80 3.60
C ASN A 151 -1.90 -8.48 3.95
N THR A 152 -0.85 -7.68 4.17
CA THR A 152 0.44 -8.12 4.69
C THR A 152 0.73 -7.32 5.95
N SER A 153 0.33 -7.86 7.10
CA SER A 153 0.40 -7.16 8.38
C SER A 153 1.69 -7.44 9.16
N TYR A 154 2.46 -8.45 8.78
CA TYR A 154 3.75 -8.80 9.39
C TYR A 154 4.69 -9.41 8.34
N PHE A 155 5.99 -9.34 8.60
CA PHE A 155 7.04 -9.85 7.71
C PHE A 155 7.93 -10.93 8.37
N ASN A 156 7.82 -11.11 9.69
CA ASN A 156 8.56 -12.09 10.47
C ASN A 156 7.75 -12.55 11.69
N ASP A 157 8.26 -13.56 12.41
CA ASP A 157 7.55 -14.15 13.56
C ASP A 157 7.47 -13.20 14.76
N LEU A 158 8.44 -12.31 14.98
CA LEU A 158 8.38 -11.30 16.04
C LEU A 158 7.26 -10.29 15.81
N GLU A 159 7.14 -9.80 14.57
CA GLU A 159 6.02 -8.91 14.20
C GLU A 159 4.67 -9.64 14.31
N PHE A 160 4.63 -10.92 13.93
CA PHE A 160 3.42 -11.75 14.09
C PHE A 160 3.03 -11.87 15.56
N GLU A 161 3.96 -12.23 16.44
CA GLU A 161 3.70 -12.38 17.87
C GLU A 161 3.24 -11.07 18.50
N SER A 162 3.92 -9.96 18.20
CA SER A 162 3.54 -8.63 18.70
C SER A 162 2.15 -8.22 18.24
N LEU A 163 1.83 -8.41 16.96
CA LEU A 163 0.52 -8.08 16.40
C LEU A 163 -0.57 -8.95 16.97
N SER A 164 -0.38 -10.28 16.98
CA SER A 164 -1.40 -11.24 17.39
C SER A 164 -1.76 -11.07 18.87
N ASN A 165 -0.76 -10.84 19.74
CA ASN A 165 -0.99 -10.59 21.15
C ASN A 165 -1.71 -9.24 21.37
N LEU A 166 -1.25 -8.15 20.74
CA LEU A 166 -1.90 -6.84 20.85
C LEU A 166 -3.34 -6.88 20.36
N MET A 167 -3.59 -7.56 19.25
CA MET A 167 -4.94 -7.72 18.69
C MET A 167 -5.84 -8.56 19.61
N LEU A 168 -5.32 -9.70 20.10
CA LEU A 168 -6.03 -10.55 21.06
C LEU A 168 -6.42 -9.79 22.32
N ASP A 169 -5.46 -9.06 22.92
CA ASP A 169 -5.71 -8.33 24.16
C ASP A 169 -6.65 -7.13 23.95
N THR A 170 -6.58 -6.48 22.78
CA THR A 170 -7.57 -5.45 22.38
C THR A 170 -8.98 -6.02 22.27
N ILE A 171 -9.14 -7.22 21.69
CA ILE A 171 -10.43 -7.92 21.60
C ILE A 171 -10.93 -8.29 23.00
N LYS A 172 -10.07 -8.80 23.90
CA LYS A 172 -10.46 -9.11 25.29
C LYS A 172 -10.97 -7.88 26.04
N VAL A 173 -10.43 -6.68 25.77
CA VAL A 173 -10.98 -5.43 26.33
C VAL A 173 -12.41 -5.21 25.85
N LEU A 174 -12.70 -5.40 24.56
CA LEU A 174 -14.05 -5.24 24.02
C LEU A 174 -15.02 -6.23 24.65
N ILE A 175 -14.63 -7.50 24.79
CA ILE A 175 -15.44 -8.54 25.45
C ILE A 175 -15.73 -8.15 26.90
N LYS A 176 -14.69 -7.77 27.67
CA LYS A 176 -14.81 -7.35 29.08
C LYS A 176 -15.77 -6.16 29.28
N LYS A 177 -15.82 -5.26 28.27
CA LYS A 177 -16.65 -4.04 28.29
C LYS A 177 -18.00 -4.20 27.59
N ASP A 178 -18.35 -5.40 27.17
CA ASP A 178 -19.59 -5.73 26.45
C ASP A 178 -19.80 -4.86 25.19
N VAL A 179 -18.70 -4.61 24.43
CA VAL A 179 -18.73 -3.84 23.20
C VAL A 179 -18.83 -4.77 22.00
N LEU A 180 -19.81 -4.52 21.15
CA LEU A 180 -19.99 -5.28 19.91
C LEU A 180 -18.80 -5.10 18.96
N PHE A 181 -18.29 -6.19 18.42
CA PHE A 181 -17.20 -6.16 17.46
C PHE A 181 -17.35 -7.25 16.40
N ALA A 182 -16.60 -7.11 15.33
CA ALA A 182 -16.26 -8.20 14.41
C ALA A 182 -14.79 -8.04 13.99
N VAL A 183 -14.20 -9.11 13.49
CA VAL A 183 -12.89 -9.05 12.86
C VAL A 183 -13.03 -9.05 11.34
N ARG A 184 -12.03 -8.56 10.63
CA ARG A 184 -11.87 -8.66 9.19
C ARG A 184 -10.43 -9.03 8.88
N VAL A 185 -10.14 -10.32 8.93
CA VAL A 185 -8.81 -10.89 8.80
C VAL A 185 -8.77 -11.90 7.67
N PHE A 186 -7.87 -11.68 6.70
CA PHE A 186 -7.65 -12.59 5.56
C PHE A 186 -6.49 -13.56 5.79
N ASP A 187 -5.58 -13.23 6.72
CA ASP A 187 -4.46 -14.08 7.08
C ASP A 187 -4.92 -15.26 7.93
N GLN A 188 -4.77 -16.46 7.41
CA GLN A 188 -5.25 -17.69 8.04
C GLN A 188 -4.49 -18.02 9.34
N ARG A 189 -3.19 -17.69 9.42
CA ARG A 189 -2.39 -17.91 10.62
C ARG A 189 -2.88 -17.04 11.77
N LEU A 190 -3.15 -15.75 11.48
CA LEU A 190 -3.67 -14.81 12.47
C LEU A 190 -5.10 -15.18 12.90
N LEU A 191 -5.95 -15.57 11.95
CA LEU A 191 -7.31 -16.00 12.25
C LEU A 191 -7.33 -17.22 13.17
N ALA A 192 -6.57 -18.27 12.84
CA ALA A 192 -6.44 -19.48 13.65
C ALA A 192 -5.90 -19.18 15.07
N PHE A 193 -4.96 -18.22 15.18
CA PHE A 193 -4.46 -17.78 16.48
C PHE A 193 -5.57 -17.13 17.33
N LEU A 194 -6.40 -16.27 16.74
CA LEU A 194 -7.52 -15.63 17.44
C LEU A 194 -8.59 -16.66 17.84
N GLU A 195 -8.98 -17.57 16.96
CA GLU A 195 -9.95 -18.63 17.22
C GLU A 195 -9.52 -19.53 18.39
N LEU A 196 -8.24 -19.90 18.42
CA LEU A 196 -7.68 -20.73 19.49
C LEU A 196 -7.67 -20.02 20.86
N ASN A 197 -7.39 -18.72 20.90
CA ASN A 197 -7.11 -17.99 22.14
C ASN A 197 -8.31 -17.22 22.70
N LEU A 198 -9.33 -16.91 21.89
CA LEU A 198 -10.54 -16.22 22.37
C LEU A 198 -11.56 -17.17 22.99
N GLN A 199 -11.65 -18.42 22.52
CA GLN A 199 -12.59 -19.43 23.00
C GLN A 199 -14.06 -18.96 22.99
N ILE A 200 -14.39 -18.03 22.10
CA ILE A 200 -15.75 -17.54 21.83
C ILE A 200 -15.98 -17.52 20.33
N GLU A 201 -17.24 -17.61 19.92
CA GLU A 201 -17.60 -17.36 18.54
C GLU A 201 -17.54 -15.85 18.24
N PHE A 202 -16.94 -15.49 17.12
CA PHE A 202 -16.89 -14.12 16.62
C PHE A 202 -17.06 -14.08 15.09
N GLU A 203 -17.58 -12.98 14.59
CA GLU A 203 -17.77 -12.77 13.16
C GLU A 203 -16.46 -12.39 12.48
N ASN A 204 -16.08 -13.09 11.38
CA ASN A 204 -15.03 -12.64 10.46
C ASN A 204 -15.69 -12.05 9.19
N ASP A 205 -15.85 -10.72 9.15
CA ASP A 205 -16.59 -9.98 8.12
C ASP A 205 -15.72 -9.71 6.87
N ILE A 206 -15.50 -10.75 6.09
CA ILE A 206 -14.74 -10.68 4.81
C ILE A 206 -15.64 -10.79 3.56
N LYS A 207 -16.95 -10.75 3.71
CA LYS A 207 -17.91 -11.04 2.67
C LYS A 207 -17.95 -9.96 1.57
N PHE A 208 -17.84 -8.69 1.96
CA PHE A 208 -17.93 -7.55 1.06
C PHE A 208 -16.59 -6.82 0.91
N ASP A 209 -16.51 -5.86 0.01
CA ASP A 209 -15.41 -4.89 0.01
C ASP A 209 -15.39 -4.06 1.30
N PHE A 210 -14.29 -3.34 1.53
CA PHE A 210 -14.10 -2.65 2.80
C PHE A 210 -15.11 -1.52 3.03
N GLU A 211 -15.40 -0.71 2.00
CA GLU A 211 -16.34 0.42 2.14
C GLU A 211 -17.77 -0.06 2.41
N LYS A 212 -18.17 -1.19 1.79
CA LYS A 212 -19.47 -1.80 2.08
C LYS A 212 -19.51 -2.38 3.50
N THR A 213 -18.43 -3.00 3.94
CA THR A 213 -18.30 -3.49 5.31
C THR A 213 -18.44 -2.33 6.33
N LEU A 214 -17.82 -1.16 6.07
CA LEU A 214 -17.87 0.01 6.96
C LEU A 214 -19.27 0.54 7.27
N GLU A 215 -20.28 0.22 6.48
CA GLU A 215 -21.67 0.67 6.72
C GLU A 215 -22.20 0.19 8.07
N ALA A 216 -21.68 -0.93 8.60
CA ALA A 216 -22.15 -1.54 9.87
C ALA A 216 -21.32 -1.09 11.10
N TYR A 217 -20.23 -0.33 10.94
CA TYR A 217 -19.29 -0.06 12.02
C TYR A 217 -19.11 1.44 12.27
N SER A 218 -19.09 1.84 13.55
CA SER A 218 -18.82 3.21 13.98
C SER A 218 -17.35 3.49 14.25
N GLY A 219 -16.55 2.45 14.49
CA GLY A 219 -15.12 2.53 14.74
C GLY A 219 -14.34 1.42 14.05
N VAL A 220 -13.09 1.67 13.74
CA VAL A 220 -12.16 0.73 13.11
C VAL A 220 -10.85 0.72 13.88
N VAL A 221 -10.43 -0.47 14.31
CA VAL A 221 -9.07 -0.72 14.82
C VAL A 221 -8.32 -1.48 13.75
N THR A 222 -7.18 -0.95 13.31
CA THR A 222 -6.42 -1.53 12.20
C THR A 222 -4.92 -1.42 12.38
N THR A 223 -4.18 -2.27 11.67
CA THR A 223 -2.74 -2.04 11.46
C THR A 223 -2.51 -0.82 10.59
N PRO A 224 -1.32 -0.17 10.62
CA PRO A 224 -1.01 0.93 9.71
C PRO A 224 -1.17 0.51 8.25
N SER A 225 -2.22 0.98 7.60
CA SER A 225 -2.55 0.66 6.21
C SER A 225 -3.49 1.70 5.60
N SER A 226 -3.60 1.70 4.27
CA SER A 226 -4.48 2.62 3.54
C SER A 226 -5.97 2.53 3.93
N ILE A 227 -6.40 1.41 4.51
CA ILE A 227 -7.75 1.21 5.08
C ILE A 227 -8.09 2.29 6.12
N ALA A 228 -7.09 2.74 6.90
CA ALA A 228 -7.29 3.80 7.88
C ALA A 228 -7.74 5.11 7.21
N ILE A 229 -7.19 5.47 6.04
CA ILE A 229 -7.59 6.66 5.28
C ILE A 229 -9.06 6.55 4.88
N THR A 230 -9.47 5.40 4.35
CA THR A 230 -10.86 5.14 3.97
C THR A 230 -11.80 5.28 5.17
N ALA A 231 -11.45 4.68 6.31
CA ALA A 231 -12.26 4.75 7.52
C ALA A 231 -12.34 6.19 8.08
N MET A 232 -11.24 6.93 8.09
CA MET A 232 -11.19 8.34 8.49
C MET A 232 -12.07 9.21 7.58
N TYR A 233 -12.02 8.99 6.25
CA TYR A 233 -12.85 9.71 5.28
C TYR A 233 -14.34 9.57 5.60
N HIS A 234 -14.77 8.36 5.96
CA HIS A 234 -16.15 8.07 6.33
C HIS A 234 -16.46 8.40 7.81
N LYS A 235 -15.63 9.22 8.47
CA LYS A 235 -15.81 9.70 9.85
C LYS A 235 -15.93 8.60 10.92
N ARG A 236 -15.33 7.42 10.69
CA ARG A 236 -15.21 6.41 11.74
C ARG A 236 -14.10 6.80 12.70
N ALA A 237 -14.25 6.51 13.98
CA ALA A 237 -13.11 6.54 14.90
C ALA A 237 -12.08 5.51 14.42
N VAL A 238 -10.83 5.92 14.25
CA VAL A 238 -9.77 5.02 13.78
C VAL A 238 -8.68 4.88 14.83
N GLY A 239 -8.46 3.64 15.27
CA GLY A 239 -7.35 3.24 16.14
C GLY A 239 -6.28 2.49 15.37
N LEU A 240 -5.03 2.95 15.43
CA LEU A 240 -3.90 2.26 14.83
C LEU A 240 -3.18 1.39 15.86
N LEU A 241 -3.06 0.09 15.58
CA LEU A 241 -2.26 -0.85 16.37
C LEU A 241 -0.77 -0.54 16.17
N VAL A 242 -0.07 -0.20 17.25
CA VAL A 242 1.36 0.14 17.26
C VAL A 242 2.14 -1.06 17.81
N TYR A 243 2.46 -2.00 16.95
CA TYR A 243 3.10 -3.29 17.31
C TYR A 243 4.51 -3.46 16.75
N ARG A 244 4.96 -2.51 15.93
CA ARG A 244 6.28 -2.51 15.28
C ARG A 244 7.20 -1.48 15.92
N ASP A 245 8.49 -1.74 15.85
CA ASP A 245 9.56 -0.83 16.29
C ASP A 245 9.98 0.20 15.22
N LYS A 246 9.36 0.15 14.04
CA LYS A 246 9.66 1.05 12.91
C LYS A 246 8.81 2.32 12.97
N PRO A 247 9.33 3.45 12.47
CA PRO A 247 8.54 4.67 12.33
C PRO A 247 7.27 4.47 11.51
N MET A 248 6.24 5.28 11.78
CA MET A 248 4.99 5.30 11.03
C MET A 248 4.71 6.72 10.54
N LEU A 249 4.52 6.88 9.24
CA LEU A 249 4.07 8.17 8.67
C LEU A 249 2.55 8.31 8.76
N LEU A 250 1.82 7.20 8.66
CA LEU A 250 0.37 7.19 8.84
C LEU A 250 0.01 7.39 10.32
N GLN A 251 -0.89 8.32 10.58
CA GLN A 251 -1.42 8.63 11.91
C GLN A 251 -2.96 8.57 11.90
N SER A 252 -3.57 8.56 13.09
CA SER A 252 -5.04 8.60 13.27
C SER A 252 -5.41 9.30 14.58
N GLY A 253 -6.71 9.36 14.88
CA GLY A 253 -7.18 9.96 16.13
C GLY A 253 -6.81 9.17 17.39
N TRP A 254 -6.57 7.86 17.26
CA TRP A 254 -6.18 6.98 18.37
C TRP A 254 -5.03 6.08 17.99
N LEU A 255 -3.99 6.05 18.82
CA LEU A 255 -2.90 5.09 18.72
C LEU A 255 -3.05 4.05 19.83
N ILE A 256 -2.88 2.77 19.48
CA ILE A 256 -3.07 1.63 20.38
C ILE A 256 -1.75 0.87 20.52
N PRO A 257 -0.84 1.33 21.41
CA PRO A 257 0.41 0.64 21.67
C PRO A 257 0.23 -0.55 22.65
N SER A 258 -0.90 -0.58 23.38
CA SER A 258 -1.25 -1.65 24.30
C SER A 258 -2.76 -1.69 24.54
N SER A 259 -3.27 -2.84 25.01
CA SER A 259 -4.65 -3.00 25.41
C SER A 259 -5.04 -2.09 26.59
N ALA A 260 -4.12 -1.79 27.49
CA ALA A 260 -4.35 -0.87 28.61
C ALA A 260 -4.63 0.56 28.11
N VAL A 261 -3.86 1.05 27.14
CA VAL A 261 -4.11 2.36 26.50
C VAL A 261 -5.42 2.36 25.73
N PHE A 262 -5.76 1.25 25.08
CA PHE A 262 -7.04 1.12 24.40
C PHE A 262 -8.20 1.14 25.41
N GLU A 263 -8.11 0.40 26.50
CA GLU A 263 -9.15 0.38 27.57
C GLU A 263 -9.39 1.78 28.15
N GLN A 264 -8.32 2.53 28.44
CA GLN A 264 -8.42 3.91 28.92
C GLN A 264 -9.12 4.86 27.94
N ASN A 265 -8.95 4.64 26.63
CA ASN A 265 -9.51 5.51 25.58
C ASN A 265 -10.78 4.96 24.94
N LEU A 266 -11.31 3.82 25.40
CA LEU A 266 -12.44 3.15 24.76
C LEU A 266 -13.71 4.00 24.76
N GLU A 267 -13.99 4.69 25.85
CA GLU A 267 -15.17 5.58 25.94
C GLU A 267 -15.08 6.73 24.94
N SER A 268 -13.93 7.39 24.84
CA SER A 268 -13.70 8.47 23.86
C SER A 268 -13.80 7.96 22.43
N PHE A 269 -13.32 6.74 22.17
CA PHE A 269 -13.40 6.07 20.89
C PHE A 269 -14.85 5.77 20.48
N LEU A 270 -15.64 5.19 21.39
CA LEU A 270 -17.06 4.87 21.18
C LEU A 270 -17.96 6.12 21.12
N ALA A 271 -17.58 7.17 21.83
CA ALA A 271 -18.29 8.45 21.82
C ALA A 271 -17.97 9.30 20.60
N LEU A 272 -17.00 8.87 19.75
CA LEU A 272 -16.51 9.66 18.62
C LEU A 272 -16.05 11.06 19.09
N GLU A 273 -15.19 11.10 20.11
CA GLU A 273 -14.76 12.33 20.79
C GLU A 273 -14.41 13.44 19.78
N PRO A 274 -15.11 14.61 19.83
CA PRO A 274 -14.98 15.61 18.77
C PRO A 274 -13.58 16.16 18.57
N GLN A 275 -12.80 16.31 19.64
CA GLN A 275 -11.43 16.81 19.57
C GLN A 275 -10.52 15.84 18.82
N ARG A 276 -10.61 14.52 19.12
CA ARG A 276 -9.84 13.49 18.43
C ARG A 276 -10.28 13.30 16.99
N LEU A 277 -11.58 13.39 16.70
CA LEU A 277 -12.07 13.39 15.33
C LEU A 277 -11.58 14.61 14.55
N SER A 278 -11.50 15.78 15.18
CA SER A 278 -10.93 16.97 14.52
C SER A 278 -9.47 16.74 14.12
N ILE A 279 -8.65 16.24 15.05
CA ILE A 279 -7.24 15.85 14.76
C ILE A 279 -7.19 14.83 13.62
N GLN A 280 -8.04 13.80 13.69
CA GLN A 280 -8.12 12.78 12.65
C GLN A 280 -8.48 13.36 11.28
N MET A 281 -9.38 14.33 11.22
CA MET A 281 -9.74 15.03 9.98
C MET A 281 -8.60 15.90 9.45
N ASP A 282 -7.83 16.54 10.32
CA ASP A 282 -6.64 17.30 9.91
C ASP A 282 -5.56 16.36 9.33
N ILE A 283 -5.34 15.20 9.94
CA ILE A 283 -4.49 14.13 9.41
C ILE A 283 -5.00 13.68 8.04
N LEU A 284 -6.29 13.38 7.92
CA LEU A 284 -6.90 12.96 6.65
C LEU A 284 -6.66 13.97 5.52
N ARG A 285 -6.77 15.27 5.79
CA ARG A 285 -6.53 16.32 4.80
C ARG A 285 -5.14 16.25 4.17
N THR A 286 -4.16 15.71 4.88
CA THR A 286 -2.80 15.53 4.33
C THR A 286 -2.74 14.45 3.25
N TYR A 287 -3.70 13.52 3.21
CA TYR A 287 -3.80 12.45 2.23
C TYR A 287 -4.68 12.80 1.03
N LEU A 288 -5.65 13.71 1.22
CA LEU A 288 -6.54 14.11 0.13
C LEU A 288 -5.75 14.94 -0.89
N ALA A 289 -5.57 14.37 -2.07
CA ALA A 289 -4.92 15.03 -3.20
C ALA A 289 -5.96 15.78 -4.05
N LYS A 290 -5.53 16.89 -4.66
CA LYS A 290 -6.37 17.66 -5.59
C LYS A 290 -6.37 17.05 -7.00
N GLU A 291 -5.26 16.44 -7.38
CA GLU A 291 -5.02 15.92 -8.72
C GLU A 291 -5.04 14.39 -8.71
N GLY A 292 -5.63 13.82 -9.76
CA GLY A 292 -5.61 12.39 -10.01
C GLY A 292 -4.30 11.93 -10.65
N ILE A 293 -4.11 10.62 -10.73
CA ILE A 293 -2.92 10.03 -11.35
C ILE A 293 -2.77 10.45 -12.83
N THR A 294 -3.87 10.59 -13.58
CA THR A 294 -3.83 10.92 -15.02
C THR A 294 -3.28 12.31 -15.26
N GLU A 295 -3.74 13.31 -14.50
CA GLU A 295 -3.29 14.70 -14.59
C GLU A 295 -1.81 14.81 -14.25
N LEU A 296 -1.38 14.18 -13.16
CA LEU A 296 0.03 14.16 -12.75
C LEU A 296 0.92 13.48 -13.79
N LEU A 297 0.49 12.35 -14.36
CA LEU A 297 1.25 11.66 -15.39
C LEU A 297 1.40 12.51 -16.68
N GLU A 298 0.36 13.24 -17.06
CA GLU A 298 0.42 14.15 -18.21
C GLU A 298 1.42 15.29 -17.97
N GLU A 299 1.39 15.92 -16.80
CA GLU A 299 2.33 16.99 -16.43
C GLU A 299 3.77 16.47 -16.39
N LEU A 300 4.01 15.38 -15.67
CA LEU A 300 5.34 14.87 -15.40
C LEU A 300 6.01 14.21 -16.62
N SER A 301 5.23 13.64 -17.54
CA SER A 301 5.78 13.03 -18.76
C SER A 301 6.41 14.03 -19.70
N ASN A 302 6.08 15.31 -19.57
CA ASN A 302 6.70 16.41 -20.34
C ASN A 302 7.96 16.97 -19.67
N SER A 303 8.25 16.58 -18.43
CA SER A 303 9.41 17.07 -17.69
C SER A 303 10.68 16.34 -18.12
N LYS A 304 11.81 17.04 -18.12
CA LYS A 304 13.11 16.40 -18.33
C LYS A 304 13.56 15.70 -17.05
N SER A 305 14.23 14.56 -17.20
CA SER A 305 14.83 13.86 -16.07
C SER A 305 15.92 14.74 -15.43
N ILE A 306 15.69 15.20 -14.20
CA ILE A 306 16.69 15.89 -13.38
C ILE A 306 17.09 14.93 -12.27
N SER A 307 18.34 14.44 -12.30
CA SER A 307 18.90 13.69 -11.16
C SER A 307 19.47 14.70 -10.16
N ARG A 308 19.07 14.59 -8.88
CA ARG A 308 19.58 15.42 -7.78
C ARG A 308 20.44 14.63 -6.79
N ALA A 309 20.85 13.41 -7.13
CA ALA A 309 21.59 12.56 -6.21
C ALA A 309 23.01 13.10 -5.94
N GLU A 310 23.38 13.29 -4.69
CA GLU A 310 24.74 13.54 -4.23
C GLU A 310 25.63 12.29 -4.40
N GLU A 311 26.97 12.44 -4.39
CA GLU A 311 27.91 11.34 -4.64
C GLU A 311 27.73 10.14 -3.68
N CYS A 312 27.43 10.37 -2.41
CA CYS A 312 27.18 9.28 -1.43
C CYS A 312 25.92 8.50 -1.75
N GLU A 313 24.85 9.17 -2.21
CA GLU A 313 23.62 8.53 -2.67
C GLU A 313 23.88 7.72 -3.93
N GLN A 314 24.76 8.22 -4.84
CA GLN A 314 25.12 7.51 -6.06
C GLN A 314 25.81 6.18 -5.79
N LEU A 315 26.69 6.10 -4.78
CA LEU A 315 27.32 4.84 -4.37
C LEU A 315 26.29 3.83 -3.84
N HIS A 316 25.36 4.29 -3.05
CA HIS A 316 24.28 3.44 -2.51
C HIS A 316 23.30 2.98 -3.60
N ILE A 317 22.96 3.86 -4.54
CA ILE A 317 22.19 3.54 -5.75
C ILE A 317 22.90 2.45 -6.52
N ASN A 318 24.20 2.61 -6.81
CA ASN A 318 24.97 1.65 -7.58
C ASN A 318 25.04 0.28 -6.90
N GLN A 319 25.19 0.22 -5.58
CA GLN A 319 25.22 -1.05 -4.83
C GLN A 319 23.86 -1.74 -4.85
N ASN A 320 22.77 -1.02 -4.62
CA ASN A 320 21.41 -1.59 -4.71
C ASN A 320 21.10 -2.07 -6.12
N MET A 321 21.45 -1.31 -7.13
CA MET A 321 21.28 -1.70 -8.53
C MET A 321 22.11 -2.94 -8.88
N PHE A 322 23.35 -3.01 -8.42
CA PHE A 322 24.22 -4.17 -8.62
C PHE A 322 23.61 -5.42 -7.97
N ASN A 323 23.11 -5.31 -6.75
CA ASN A 323 22.42 -6.40 -6.05
C ASN A 323 21.16 -6.87 -6.80
N MET A 324 20.34 -5.93 -7.29
CA MET A 324 19.17 -6.26 -8.08
C MET A 324 19.52 -6.92 -9.42
N LEU A 325 20.56 -6.44 -10.11
CA LEU A 325 20.98 -6.99 -11.39
C LEU A 325 21.66 -8.36 -11.24
N ASN A 326 22.42 -8.58 -10.17
CA ASN A 326 22.97 -9.91 -9.86
C ASN A 326 21.88 -10.95 -9.61
N SER A 327 20.74 -10.54 -9.09
CA SER A 327 19.56 -11.41 -8.95
C SER A 327 18.84 -11.68 -10.27
N SER A 328 19.22 -11.01 -11.37
CA SER A 328 18.50 -11.05 -12.64
C SER A 328 18.45 -12.42 -13.31
N PHE A 329 19.43 -13.29 -13.08
CA PHE A 329 19.41 -14.67 -13.58
C PHE A 329 18.31 -15.48 -12.88
N ASN A 330 18.27 -15.43 -11.56
CA ASN A 330 17.23 -16.08 -10.76
C ASN A 330 15.86 -15.41 -11.02
N PHE A 331 15.84 -14.10 -11.23
CA PHE A 331 14.66 -13.34 -11.58
C PHE A 331 13.98 -13.83 -12.87
N ASN A 332 14.73 -14.08 -13.95
CA ASN A 332 14.14 -14.58 -15.20
C ASN A 332 13.42 -15.93 -14.99
N CYS A 333 14.00 -16.81 -14.18
CA CYS A 333 13.39 -18.09 -13.82
C CYS A 333 12.17 -17.88 -12.92
N GLU A 334 12.30 -17.13 -11.84
CA GLU A 334 11.21 -16.77 -10.91
C GLU A 334 10.06 -16.07 -11.63
N TRP A 335 10.37 -15.14 -12.54
CA TRP A 335 9.37 -14.44 -13.33
C TRP A 335 8.60 -15.38 -14.24
N SER A 336 9.26 -16.30 -14.91
CA SER A 336 8.62 -17.30 -15.76
C SER A 336 7.69 -18.23 -14.96
N VAL A 337 8.15 -18.69 -13.81
CA VAL A 337 7.37 -19.49 -12.87
C VAL A 337 6.19 -18.70 -12.33
N ARG A 338 6.38 -17.44 -11.96
CA ARG A 338 5.31 -16.55 -11.49
C ARG A 338 4.26 -16.28 -12.56
N GLN A 339 4.66 -16.06 -13.82
CA GLN A 339 3.73 -15.90 -14.94
C GLN A 339 2.93 -17.20 -15.18
N LEU A 340 3.58 -18.35 -15.09
CA LEU A 340 2.90 -19.64 -15.17
C LEU A 340 1.88 -19.80 -14.03
N TYR A 341 2.30 -19.49 -12.79
CA TYR A 341 1.43 -19.54 -11.62
C TYR A 341 0.22 -18.61 -11.76
N LEU A 342 0.41 -17.37 -12.25
CA LEU A 342 -0.69 -16.43 -12.46
C LEU A 342 -1.67 -16.93 -13.53
N LYS A 343 -1.18 -17.50 -14.64
CA LYS A 343 -2.01 -18.14 -15.66
C LYS A 343 -2.82 -19.30 -15.09
N VAL A 344 -2.17 -20.14 -14.27
CA VAL A 344 -2.81 -21.28 -13.60
C VAL A 344 -3.86 -20.80 -12.60
N LYS A 345 -3.54 -19.76 -11.78
CA LYS A 345 -4.47 -19.17 -10.81
C LYS A 345 -5.69 -18.54 -11.46
N GLN A 346 -5.54 -17.97 -12.65
CA GLN A 346 -6.65 -17.36 -13.42
C GLN A 346 -7.53 -18.41 -14.14
N ASN A 347 -7.07 -19.67 -14.25
CA ASN A 347 -7.82 -20.71 -14.90
C ASN A 347 -9.09 -21.04 -14.09
N LYS A 348 -10.27 -20.83 -14.73
CA LYS A 348 -11.60 -21.07 -14.13
C LYS A 348 -11.77 -22.47 -13.54
N PHE A 349 -11.07 -23.47 -14.10
CA PHE A 349 -11.11 -24.86 -13.64
C PHE A 349 -10.44 -25.03 -12.26
N ILE A 350 -9.32 -24.36 -12.05
CA ILE A 350 -8.56 -24.42 -10.78
C ILE A 350 -9.27 -23.61 -9.68
N LYS A 351 -9.93 -22.49 -10.05
CA LYS A 351 -10.82 -21.77 -9.12
C LYS A 351 -11.97 -22.67 -8.63
N LYS A 352 -12.54 -23.47 -9.52
CA LYS A 352 -13.62 -24.42 -9.18
C LYS A 352 -13.16 -25.59 -8.30
N LEU A 353 -11.93 -26.04 -8.46
CA LEU A 353 -11.32 -27.08 -7.62
C LEU A 353 -11.02 -26.57 -6.21
N ARG A 354 -10.50 -25.35 -6.05
CA ARG A 354 -10.27 -24.73 -4.73
C ARG A 354 -11.57 -24.52 -3.92
N LEU A 355 -12.67 -24.16 -4.58
CA LEU A 355 -13.99 -24.02 -3.93
C LEU A 355 -14.63 -25.35 -3.53
N ARG A 356 -14.06 -26.51 -3.93
CA ARG A 356 -14.50 -27.84 -3.54
C ARG A 356 -13.66 -28.47 -2.44
N ILE A 357 -12.53 -27.85 -2.09
CA ILE A 357 -11.59 -28.33 -1.07
C ILE A 357 -11.63 -27.44 0.20
N GLN A 358 -12.30 -26.30 0.12
CA GLN A 358 -12.74 -25.47 1.25
C GLN A 358 -14.22 -25.78 1.55
#